data_6f5215b7fa7f44f703934e4c64fcd490
#
_entry.id   6f5215b7fa7f44f703934e4c64fcd490
#
_cell.length_a   1.000
_cell.length_b   1.000
_cell.length_c   1.000
_cell.angle_alpha   90.00
_cell.angle_beta   90.00
_cell.angle_gamma   90.00
#
_symmetry.space_group_name_H-M   'P 1'
#
loop_
_entity.id
_entity.type
_entity.pdbx_description
1 polymer ?
#
loop_
_entity_poly.entity_id
_entity_poly.type
_entity_poly.pdbx_seq_one_letter_code
_entity_poly.pdbx_strand_id
1 'polypeptide(L)' 'MKKNMGNTDRLIRIAISAVLLIVSLLGILPFTLNTIALVVAVILILTSF' A
#
# COMPACT_ATOMS: atom_id res chain seq x y z
N MET A 1 -11.87 20.15 1.14
CA MET A 1 -11.08 19.62 0.36
C MET A 1 -9.74 20.07 0.25
N LYS A 2 -9.45 21.29 -0.07
CA LYS A 2 -8.13 21.67 -0.22
C LYS A 2 -7.35 21.52 1.00
N LYS A 3 -7.90 21.71 2.14
CA LYS A 3 -7.11 21.60 3.35
C LYS A 3 -6.73 20.17 3.60
N ASN A 4 -7.26 19.23 2.86
CA ASN A 4 -6.92 17.85 3.05
C ASN A 4 -5.92 17.33 2.07
N MET A 5 -5.25 18.21 1.34
CA MET A 5 -4.35 17.75 0.33
C MET A 5 -3.30 16.80 0.85
N GLY A 6 -2.63 17.14 1.91
CA GLY A 6 -1.61 16.27 2.48
C GLY A 6 -2.20 14.98 3.01
N ASN A 7 -3.37 15.09 3.63
CA ASN A 7 -4.01 13.93 4.18
C ASN A 7 -4.53 13.01 3.09
N THR A 8 -4.97 13.58 1.97
CA THR A 8 -5.46 12.79 0.87
C THR A 8 -4.36 11.92 0.30
N ASP A 9 -3.17 12.48 0.12
CA ASP A 9 -2.04 11.71 -0.38
C ASP A 9 -1.72 10.56 0.55
N ARG A 10 -1.72 10.83 1.85
CA ARG A 10 -1.45 9.81 2.83
C ARG A 10 -2.52 8.71 2.80
N LEU A 11 -3.79 9.11 2.67
CA LEU A 11 -4.87 8.14 2.61
C LEU A 11 -4.76 7.25 1.38
N ILE A 12 -4.39 7.84 0.25
CA ILE A 12 -4.22 7.06 -0.97
C ILE A 12 -3.12 6.02 -0.79
N ARG A 13 -2.01 6.40 -0.19
CA ARG A 13 -0.90 5.48 0.04
C ARG A 13 -1.29 4.36 0.98
N ILE A 14 -2.00 4.69 2.04
CA ILE A 14 -2.46 3.69 2.99
C ILE A 14 -3.44 2.74 2.33
N ALA A 15 -4.35 3.28 1.52
CA ALA A 15 -5.34 2.46 0.83
C ALA A 15 -4.65 1.48 -0.13
N ILE A 16 -3.69 1.97 -0.90
CA ILE A 16 -2.97 1.13 -1.85
C ILE A 16 -2.21 0.03 -1.11
N SER A 17 -1.53 0.39 -0.02
CA SER A 17 -0.77 -0.60 0.72
C SER A 17 -1.69 -1.64 1.36
N ALA A 18 -2.86 -1.22 1.82
CA ALA A 18 -3.83 -2.15 2.39
C ALA A 18 -4.30 -3.15 1.32
N VAL A 19 -4.60 -2.66 0.12
CA VAL A 19 -5.02 -3.52 -0.96
C VAL A 19 -3.90 -4.51 -1.31
N LEU A 20 -2.68 -4.03 -1.39
CA LEU A 20 -1.54 -4.89 -1.69
C LEU A 20 -1.37 -5.97 -0.63
N LEU A 21 -1.54 -5.63 0.62
CA LEU A 21 -1.42 -6.60 1.70
C LEU A 21 -2.52 -7.65 1.61
N ILE A 22 -3.74 -7.22 1.36
CA ILE A 22 -4.87 -8.13 1.25
C ILE A 22 -4.66 -9.12 0.11
N VAL A 23 -4.28 -8.60 -1.05
CA VAL A 23 -4.04 -9.44 -2.22
C VAL A 23 -2.90 -10.42 -1.95
N SER A 24 -1.87 -9.95 -1.27
CA SER A 24 -0.73 -10.79 -0.91
C SER A 24 -1.15 -11.93 0.02
N LEU A 25 -1.99 -11.61 0.99
CA LEU A 25 -2.46 -12.63 1.95
C LEU A 25 -3.39 -13.64 1.30
N LEU A 26 -4.13 -13.22 0.29
CA LEU A 26 -5.03 -14.13 -0.42
C LEU A 26 -4.27 -15.13 -1.28
N GLY A 27 -2.99 -14.87 -1.54
CA GLY A 27 -2.18 -15.79 -2.32
C GLY A 27 -2.50 -15.80 -3.79
N ILE A 28 -3.08 -14.72 -4.30
CA ILE A 28 -3.43 -14.62 -5.71
C ILE A 28 -2.19 -14.43 -6.56
N LEU A 29 -1.19 -13.77 -6.02
CA LEU A 29 0.02 -13.43 -6.77
C LEU A 29 1.06 -14.54 -6.70
N PRO A 30 1.85 -14.71 -7.77
CA PRO A 30 2.97 -15.64 -7.72
C PRO A 30 3.99 -15.14 -6.70
N PHE A 31 4.88 -16.02 -6.26
CA PHE A 31 5.83 -15.70 -5.21
C PHE A 31 6.61 -14.42 -5.50
N THR A 32 7.10 -14.27 -6.72
CA THR A 32 7.89 -13.10 -7.09
C THR A 32 7.08 -11.81 -6.93
N LEU A 33 5.90 -11.78 -7.51
CA LEU A 33 5.05 -10.59 -7.43
C LEU A 33 4.57 -10.36 -6.01
N ASN A 34 4.33 -11.43 -5.28
CA ASN A 34 3.90 -11.32 -3.90
C ASN A 34 4.96 -10.64 -3.06
N THR A 35 6.22 -11.02 -3.25
CA THR A 35 7.33 -10.41 -2.54
C THR A 35 7.44 -8.93 -2.88
N ILE A 36 7.34 -8.60 -4.16
CA ILE A 36 7.41 -7.20 -4.59
C ILE A 36 6.27 -6.41 -3.96
N ALA A 37 5.05 -6.96 -3.97
CA ALA A 37 3.90 -6.28 -3.40
C ALA A 37 4.11 -6.00 -1.92
N LEU A 38 4.65 -6.96 -1.18
CA LEU A 38 4.90 -6.78 0.24
C LEU A 38 5.93 -5.69 0.49
N VAL A 39 7.02 -5.69 -0.29
CA VAL A 39 8.05 -4.69 -0.13
C VAL A 39 7.49 -3.30 -0.42
N VAL A 40 6.73 -3.17 -1.50
CA VAL A 40 6.13 -1.90 -1.86
C VAL A 40 5.16 -1.45 -0.78
N ALA A 41 4.34 -2.36 -0.27
CA ALA A 41 3.38 -2.02 0.77
C ALA A 41 4.08 -1.50 2.02
N VAL A 42 5.16 -2.15 2.43
CA VAL A 42 5.92 -1.72 3.60
C VAL A 42 6.50 -0.34 3.38
N ILE A 43 7.09 -0.11 2.20
CA ILE A 43 7.66 1.20 1.89
C ILE A 43 6.59 2.27 1.93
N LEU A 44 5.44 2.00 1.33
CA LEU A 44 4.34 2.96 1.31
C LEU A 44 3.86 3.29 2.72
N ILE A 45 3.75 2.28 3.56
CA ILE A 45 3.31 2.49 4.93
C ILE A 45 4.34 3.34 5.69
N LEU A 46 5.61 3.00 5.55
CA LEU A 46 6.66 3.75 6.24
C LEU A 46 6.72 5.20 5.78
N THR A 47 6.52 5.44 4.50
CA THR A 47 6.57 6.80 3.99
C THR A 47 5.27 7.56 4.22
N SER A 48 4.20 6.86 4.62
CA SER A 48 2.94 7.52 4.95
C SER A 48 3.01 8.23 6.29
N PHE A 49 3.93 7.84 7.11
CA PHE A 49 4.10 8.44 8.42
C PHE A 49 5.20 9.47 8.41
#